data_ac5858609475a3449abe2ce0143eaeca
#
_entry.id   ac5858609475a3449abe2ce0143eaeca
#
_cell.length_a   1.000
_cell.length_b   1.000
_cell.length_c   1.000
_cell.angle_alpha   90.00
_cell.angle_beta   90.00
_cell.angle_gamma   90.00
#
_symmetry.space_group_name_H-M   'P 1'
#
loop_
_entity.id
_entity.type
_entity.pdbx_description
1 polymer ?
#
loop_
_entity_poly.entity_id
_entity_poly.type
_entity_poly.pdbx_seq_one_letter_code
_entity_poly.pdbx_strand_id
1 'polypeptide(L)'
;MPRAPLGSPAPRAVAVVVRGAKVLVIRRRLDGREYAVLPGGGIEPGESAPEAAVRELAEECSLEGTEVRHLFDGDHGGRSASYFLVDVPEGEPVLGGTEAEEDTPENSFRPLWATAPELEPLGLLPEGIVPLVVGAAWPLRVSAAEPDDWPVIEALWQLYQHDLSEFRHSAPGPDGTFAPARLTSYADRADRTAYLARLGDVPCGFALVRGLAEGRTRRIGEFFVTRSARGRGVAGELALQVVTAHPGRWDIPFQNENARAAAFWRRFAAQTMTGVSERTIPVPGKEHLPDDVWLYGTVSAAEH
;
A
#
# COMPACT_ATOMS: atom_id res chain seq x y z
N MET A 1 -13.84 54.21 9.21
CA MET A 1 -12.95 53.50 8.28
C MET A 1 -13.18 51.99 8.48
N PRO A 2 -13.75 51.24 7.51
CA PRO A 2 -13.88 49.80 7.62
C PRO A 2 -12.48 49.17 7.62
N ARG A 3 -12.21 48.27 8.56
CA ARG A 3 -11.00 47.45 8.58
C ARG A 3 -10.97 46.63 7.28
N ALA A 4 -9.83 46.68 6.58
CA ALA A 4 -9.56 45.77 5.47
C ALA A 4 -9.76 44.29 5.94
N PRO A 5 -10.33 43.41 5.10
CA PRO A 5 -10.43 42.01 5.47
C PRO A 5 -9.02 41.48 5.76
N LEU A 6 -8.87 40.81 6.91
CA LEU A 6 -7.68 40.07 7.25
C LEU A 6 -7.44 39.11 6.07
N GLY A 7 -6.31 39.29 5.38
CA GLY A 7 -5.94 38.44 4.26
C GLY A 7 -6.01 36.94 4.67
N SER A 8 -6.44 36.12 3.73
CA SER A 8 -6.40 34.67 3.93
C SER A 8 -5.00 34.25 4.46
N PRO A 9 -4.93 33.36 5.46
CA PRO A 9 -3.64 32.93 5.99
C PRO A 9 -2.78 32.37 4.85
N ALA A 10 -1.49 32.67 4.89
CA ALA A 10 -0.56 32.25 3.83
C ALA A 10 -0.66 30.74 3.58
N PRO A 11 -0.60 30.30 2.32
CA PRO A 11 -0.61 28.88 1.99
C PRO A 11 0.58 28.14 2.63
N ARG A 12 0.46 26.84 2.81
CA ARG A 12 1.52 26.00 3.39
C ARG A 12 2.18 25.13 2.33
N ALA A 13 3.46 24.83 2.55
CA ALA A 13 4.17 23.76 1.88
C ALA A 13 4.57 22.70 2.90
N VAL A 14 4.39 21.43 2.54
CA VAL A 14 4.57 20.29 3.45
C VAL A 14 5.46 19.24 2.78
N ALA A 15 6.51 18.83 3.48
CA ALA A 15 7.42 17.78 3.03
C ALA A 15 6.92 16.40 3.48
N VAL A 16 6.81 15.49 2.53
CA VAL A 16 6.63 14.05 2.76
C VAL A 16 7.96 13.38 2.47
N VAL A 17 8.65 12.92 3.50
CA VAL A 17 9.94 12.25 3.36
C VAL A 17 9.77 10.78 3.66
N VAL A 18 10.15 9.91 2.73
CA VAL A 18 9.95 8.46 2.82
C VAL A 18 11.30 7.75 2.86
N ARG A 19 11.44 6.79 3.76
CA ARG A 19 12.60 5.90 3.84
C ARG A 19 12.11 4.46 4.00
N GLY A 20 12.18 3.67 2.93
CA GLY A 20 11.62 2.32 2.89
C GLY A 20 10.13 2.32 3.22
N ALA A 21 9.73 1.62 4.27
CA ALA A 21 8.33 1.53 4.71
C ALA A 21 7.92 2.63 5.72
N LYS A 22 8.74 3.67 5.92
CA LYS A 22 8.52 4.71 6.94
C LYS A 22 8.43 6.09 6.31
N VAL A 23 7.65 6.97 6.93
CA VAL A 23 7.57 8.40 6.63
C VAL A 23 8.02 9.19 7.84
N LEU A 24 8.70 10.32 7.59
CA LEU A 24 9.11 11.25 8.63
C LEU A 24 7.89 12.02 9.12
N VAL A 25 7.70 12.04 10.43
CA VAL A 25 6.70 12.85 11.12
C VAL A 25 7.34 13.54 12.32
N ILE A 26 6.75 14.65 12.74
CA ILE A 26 7.08 15.33 14.00
C ILE A 26 5.95 15.05 14.97
N ARG A 27 6.21 14.20 15.99
CA ARG A 27 5.27 14.02 17.10
C ARG A 27 5.30 15.27 17.97
N ARG A 28 4.13 15.81 18.21
CA ARG A 28 3.93 17.00 19.04
C ARG A 28 3.17 16.68 20.31
N ARG A 29 3.55 17.35 21.38
CA ARG A 29 2.78 17.43 22.60
C ARG A 29 2.57 18.90 22.93
N LEU A 30 1.30 19.33 23.01
CA LEU A 30 0.94 20.69 23.34
C LEU A 30 -0.26 20.66 24.28
N ASP A 31 -0.12 21.27 25.45
CA ASP A 31 -1.16 21.34 26.48
C ASP A 31 -1.81 19.99 26.81
N GLY A 32 -1.00 18.95 26.89
CA GLY A 32 -1.43 17.57 27.19
C GLY A 32 -2.04 16.81 26.03
N ARG A 33 -2.21 17.40 24.84
CA ARG A 33 -2.62 16.72 23.61
C ARG A 33 -1.39 16.20 22.89
N GLU A 34 -1.46 14.97 22.42
CA GLU A 34 -0.44 14.37 21.55
C GLU A 34 -1.01 14.16 20.15
N TYR A 35 -0.23 14.52 19.14
CA TYR A 35 -0.55 14.35 17.72
C TYR A 35 0.74 14.34 16.91
N ALA A 36 0.65 14.04 15.63
CA ALA A 36 1.77 14.16 14.71
C ALA A 36 1.46 15.13 13.57
N VAL A 37 2.49 15.70 12.99
CA VAL A 37 2.43 16.50 11.77
C VAL A 37 3.55 16.07 10.81
N LEU A 38 3.38 16.36 9.53
CA LEU A 38 4.48 16.31 8.58
C LEU A 38 5.29 17.62 8.67
N PRO A 39 6.60 17.58 8.44
CA PRO A 39 7.41 18.81 8.35
C PRO A 39 6.84 19.79 7.34
N GLY A 40 6.77 21.07 7.71
CA GLY A 40 6.27 22.08 6.77
C GLY A 40 5.67 23.32 7.43
N GLY A 41 5.65 24.41 6.68
CA GLY A 41 5.21 25.70 7.18
C GLY A 41 4.67 26.63 6.11
N GLY A 42 4.71 27.92 6.39
CA GLY A 42 4.21 28.96 5.48
C GLY A 42 5.13 29.19 4.30
N ILE A 43 4.56 29.47 3.14
CA ILE A 43 5.32 29.92 1.97
C ILE A 43 5.68 31.41 2.16
N GLU A 44 6.95 31.75 2.08
CA GLU A 44 7.44 33.11 2.24
C GLU A 44 7.30 33.95 0.96
N PRO A 45 7.29 35.30 1.07
CA PRO A 45 7.23 36.15 -0.10
C PRO A 45 8.42 35.96 -1.06
N GLY A 46 8.12 35.56 -2.29
CA GLY A 46 9.12 35.28 -3.33
C GLY A 46 9.64 33.87 -3.39
N GLU A 47 9.20 33.01 -2.48
CA GLU A 47 9.53 31.59 -2.42
C GLU A 47 8.47 30.78 -3.17
N SER A 48 8.85 29.73 -3.86
CA SER A 48 7.92 28.74 -4.40
C SER A 48 7.55 27.68 -3.35
N ALA A 49 6.41 27.02 -3.52
CA ALA A 49 5.98 25.98 -2.59
C ALA A 49 6.96 24.80 -2.45
N PRO A 50 7.62 24.30 -3.52
CA PRO A 50 8.68 23.30 -3.37
C PRO A 50 9.90 23.79 -2.55
N GLU A 51 10.34 25.05 -2.76
CA GLU A 51 11.43 25.63 -1.99
C GLU A 51 11.06 25.77 -0.51
N ALA A 52 9.84 26.22 -0.20
CA ALA A 52 9.35 26.26 1.17
C ALA A 52 9.32 24.89 1.84
N ALA A 53 8.90 23.83 1.15
CA ALA A 53 8.90 22.48 1.70
C ALA A 53 10.32 22.00 2.07
N VAL A 54 11.31 22.30 1.24
CA VAL A 54 12.72 21.95 1.50
C VAL A 54 13.27 22.77 2.66
N ARG A 55 13.01 24.08 2.68
CA ARG A 55 13.46 24.97 3.75
C ARG A 55 12.92 24.53 5.11
N GLU A 56 11.60 24.33 5.20
CA GLU A 56 10.95 23.87 6.43
C GLU A 56 11.50 22.51 6.92
N LEU A 57 11.72 21.57 5.98
CA LEU A 57 12.33 20.29 6.32
C LEU A 57 13.73 20.44 6.92
N ALA A 58 14.56 21.34 6.34
CA ALA A 58 15.90 21.61 6.84
C ALA A 58 15.85 22.31 8.21
N GLU A 59 14.96 23.27 8.40
CA GLU A 59 14.79 24.00 9.65
C GLU A 59 14.28 23.10 10.77
N GLU A 60 13.16 22.38 10.56
CA GLU A 60 12.51 21.60 11.60
C GLU A 60 13.21 20.25 11.90
N CYS A 61 13.83 19.62 10.89
CA CYS A 61 14.35 18.26 11.01
C CYS A 61 15.86 18.13 10.68
N SER A 62 16.55 19.20 10.35
CA SER A 62 17.98 19.21 9.95
C SER A 62 18.30 18.24 8.81
N LEU A 63 17.37 18.08 7.86
CA LEU A 63 17.54 17.24 6.67
C LEU A 63 17.53 18.09 5.41
N GLU A 64 18.53 17.90 4.55
CA GLU A 64 18.64 18.61 3.29
C GLU A 64 17.91 17.83 2.18
N GLY A 65 16.88 18.43 1.61
CA GLY A 65 16.16 17.88 0.47
C GLY A 65 16.93 18.05 -0.83
N THR A 66 16.97 17.00 -1.68
CA THR A 66 17.70 17.01 -2.96
C THR A 66 16.79 17.04 -4.17
N GLU A 67 15.70 16.27 -4.17
CA GLU A 67 14.71 16.24 -5.24
C GLU A 67 13.31 16.44 -4.66
N VAL A 68 12.47 17.18 -5.39
CA VAL A 68 11.13 17.55 -4.92
C VAL A 68 10.11 17.23 -6.01
N ARG A 69 9.08 16.45 -5.64
CA ARG A 69 7.98 16.09 -6.54
C ARG A 69 6.64 16.40 -5.86
N HIS A 70 5.79 17.19 -6.54
CA HIS A 70 4.42 17.43 -6.05
C HIS A 70 3.62 16.11 -5.96
N LEU A 71 2.90 15.93 -4.86
CA LEU A 71 2.05 14.77 -4.60
C LEU A 71 0.56 15.12 -4.76
N PHE A 72 0.08 16.05 -3.94
CA PHE A 72 -1.33 16.49 -3.92
C PHE A 72 -1.45 17.83 -3.19
N ASP A 73 -2.61 18.47 -3.37
CA ASP A 73 -3.02 19.65 -2.62
C ASP A 73 -4.15 19.29 -1.64
N GLY A 74 -4.23 20.00 -0.53
CA GLY A 74 -5.22 19.77 0.51
C GLY A 74 -5.50 20.99 1.36
N ASP A 75 -6.30 20.79 2.40
CA ASP A 75 -6.55 21.78 3.45
C ASP A 75 -5.81 21.42 4.73
N HIS A 76 -5.23 22.42 5.39
CA HIS A 76 -4.56 22.26 6.67
C HIS A 76 -5.13 23.29 7.66
N GLY A 77 -6.24 22.94 8.30
CA GLY A 77 -6.89 23.80 9.29
C GLY A 77 -7.44 25.10 8.69
N GLY A 78 -8.04 25.04 7.49
CA GLY A 78 -8.60 26.19 6.78
C GLY A 78 -7.57 26.95 5.94
N ARG A 79 -6.35 26.42 5.77
CA ARG A 79 -5.29 26.98 4.91
C ARG A 79 -5.00 26.00 3.78
N SER A 80 -4.89 26.49 2.55
CA SER A 80 -4.42 25.67 1.44
C SER A 80 -3.01 25.15 1.72
N ALA A 81 -2.76 23.89 1.42
CA ALA A 81 -1.46 23.24 1.62
C ALA A 81 -1.10 22.39 0.41
N SER A 82 0.13 22.49 -0.07
CA SER A 82 0.69 21.65 -1.12
C SER A 82 1.69 20.68 -0.51
N TYR A 83 1.55 19.39 -0.84
CA TYR A 83 2.37 18.30 -0.29
C TYR A 83 3.36 17.81 -1.35
N PHE A 84 4.61 17.68 -0.95
CA PHE A 84 5.71 17.30 -1.84
C PHE A 84 6.45 16.10 -1.30
N LEU A 85 6.71 15.08 -2.14
CA LEU A 85 7.74 14.09 -1.84
C LEU A 85 9.09 14.78 -1.95
N VAL A 86 9.87 14.68 -0.89
CA VAL A 86 11.22 15.26 -0.82
C VAL A 86 12.21 14.13 -0.56
N ASP A 87 13.13 13.93 -1.48
CA ASP A 87 14.20 12.97 -1.30
C ASP A 87 15.30 13.58 -0.41
N VAL A 88 15.79 12.78 0.53
CA VAL A 88 16.86 13.20 1.46
C VAL A 88 17.98 12.17 1.43
N PRO A 89 19.25 12.59 1.57
CA PRO A 89 20.36 11.68 1.82
C PRO A 89 20.16 10.87 3.11
N GLU A 90 20.97 9.85 3.30
CA GLU A 90 20.99 9.12 4.57
C GLU A 90 21.34 10.07 5.74
N GLY A 91 20.58 9.96 6.84
CA GLY A 91 20.74 10.78 8.04
C GLY A 91 19.57 10.57 8.98
N GLU A 92 19.77 10.76 10.27
CA GLU A 92 18.67 10.76 11.23
C GLU A 92 18.13 12.19 11.41
N PRO A 93 16.80 12.37 11.52
CA PRO A 93 16.25 13.69 11.73
C PRO A 93 16.60 14.21 13.11
N VAL A 94 17.04 15.43 13.16
CA VAL A 94 17.37 16.15 14.39
C VAL A 94 16.48 17.38 14.48
N LEU A 95 15.81 17.56 15.61
CA LEU A 95 14.99 18.74 15.84
C LEU A 95 15.82 20.02 15.71
N GLY A 96 15.37 20.95 14.90
CA GLY A 96 16.03 22.23 14.64
C GLY A 96 15.06 23.39 14.68
N GLY A 97 15.54 24.54 14.24
CA GLY A 97 14.73 25.74 14.08
C GLY A 97 14.08 26.26 15.35
N THR A 98 13.00 26.97 15.15
CA THR A 98 12.16 27.53 16.22
C THR A 98 11.57 26.43 17.13
N GLU A 99 11.30 25.25 16.58
CA GLU A 99 10.77 24.09 17.30
C GLU A 99 11.77 23.60 18.37
N ALA A 100 13.08 23.65 18.09
CA ALA A 100 14.10 23.29 19.07
C ALA A 100 14.23 24.34 20.18
N GLU A 101 14.01 25.62 19.88
CA GLU A 101 14.03 26.72 20.85
C GLU A 101 12.80 26.69 21.76
N GLU A 102 11.65 26.26 21.23
CA GLU A 102 10.38 26.17 21.94
C GLU A 102 10.17 24.82 22.63
N ASP A 103 11.07 23.84 22.51
CA ASP A 103 10.91 22.50 23.04
C ASP A 103 10.96 22.48 24.58
N THR A 104 9.79 22.23 25.18
CA THR A 104 9.60 22.15 26.65
C THR A 104 8.77 20.89 26.99
N PRO A 105 8.68 20.49 28.27
CA PRO A 105 7.83 19.38 28.64
C PRO A 105 6.34 19.57 28.28
N GLU A 106 5.84 20.80 28.23
CA GLU A 106 4.47 21.18 27.92
C GLU A 106 4.24 21.39 26.42
N ASN A 107 5.27 21.79 25.67
CA ASN A 107 5.27 22.00 24.22
C ASN A 107 6.46 21.26 23.61
N SER A 108 6.34 19.97 23.30
CA SER A 108 7.46 19.17 22.83
C SER A 108 7.31 18.72 21.39
N PHE A 109 8.46 18.59 20.74
CA PHE A 109 8.60 18.21 19.33
C PHE A 109 9.58 17.04 19.21
N ARG A 110 9.18 16.00 18.49
CA ARG A 110 10.02 14.80 18.31
C ARG A 110 9.92 14.29 16.88
N PRO A 111 10.90 14.61 16.03
CA PRO A 111 11.01 13.98 14.72
C PRO A 111 11.22 12.47 14.87
N LEU A 112 10.48 11.67 14.10
CA LEU A 112 10.59 10.22 14.11
C LEU A 112 10.13 9.60 12.78
N TRP A 113 10.62 8.39 12.52
CA TRP A 113 10.20 7.59 11.38
C TRP A 113 9.02 6.70 11.77
N ALA A 114 7.85 6.92 11.16
CA ALA A 114 6.63 6.16 11.39
C ALA A 114 6.27 5.29 10.20
N THR A 115 5.83 4.05 10.43
CA THR A 115 5.22 3.20 9.41
C THR A 115 3.78 3.62 9.13
N ALA A 116 3.25 3.24 7.95
CA ALA A 116 1.87 3.57 7.59
C ALA A 116 0.80 3.17 8.65
N PRO A 117 0.88 1.99 9.32
CA PRO A 117 -0.06 1.64 10.41
C PRO A 117 0.07 2.50 11.68
N GLU A 118 1.21 3.16 11.89
CA GLU A 118 1.44 4.00 13.08
C GLU A 118 0.88 5.43 12.91
N LEU A 119 0.60 5.88 11.68
CA LEU A 119 0.17 7.26 11.41
C LEU A 119 -1.18 7.62 12.05
N GLU A 120 -2.18 6.71 11.96
CA GLU A 120 -3.49 6.91 12.60
C GLU A 120 -3.39 6.94 14.13
N PRO A 121 -2.73 5.96 14.81
CA PRO A 121 -2.50 6.00 16.25
C PRO A 121 -1.71 7.22 16.73
N LEU A 122 -0.80 7.75 15.92
CA LEU A 122 -0.06 8.97 16.22
C LEU A 122 -0.92 10.25 16.08
N GLY A 123 -2.13 10.13 15.54
CA GLY A 123 -3.02 11.25 15.29
C GLY A 123 -2.46 12.24 14.26
N LEU A 124 -1.99 11.74 13.11
CA LEU A 124 -1.44 12.58 12.05
C LEU A 124 -2.47 13.60 11.55
N LEU A 125 -2.11 14.88 11.63
CA LEU A 125 -2.91 15.99 11.17
C LEU A 125 -2.48 16.52 9.79
N PRO A 126 -3.44 17.11 9.02
CA PRO A 126 -4.87 17.25 9.32
C PRO A 126 -5.62 15.93 9.29
N GLU A 127 -6.76 15.84 9.97
CA GLU A 127 -7.60 14.64 9.94
C GLU A 127 -7.91 14.20 8.50
N GLY A 128 -7.85 12.89 8.24
CA GLY A 128 -8.08 12.32 6.91
C GLY A 128 -6.88 12.38 5.95
N ILE A 129 -5.73 12.94 6.37
CA ILE A 129 -4.52 13.04 5.50
C ILE A 129 -3.83 11.69 5.29
N VAL A 130 -3.95 10.75 6.24
CA VAL A 130 -3.23 9.47 6.22
C VAL A 130 -3.42 8.69 4.92
N PRO A 131 -4.66 8.49 4.39
CA PRO A 131 -4.84 7.78 3.12
C PRO A 131 -4.14 8.45 1.93
N LEU A 132 -4.12 9.78 1.89
CA LEU A 132 -3.46 10.55 0.82
C LEU A 132 -1.95 10.41 0.90
N VAL A 133 -1.37 10.59 2.08
CA VAL A 133 0.08 10.41 2.30
C VAL A 133 0.51 8.99 1.95
N VAL A 134 -0.21 8.00 2.46
CA VAL A 134 0.09 6.59 2.23
C VAL A 134 -0.02 6.22 0.74
N GLY A 135 -1.08 6.68 0.05
CA GLY A 135 -1.27 6.41 -1.37
C GLY A 135 -0.22 7.07 -2.27
N ALA A 136 0.20 8.29 -1.92
CA ALA A 136 1.18 9.05 -2.70
C ALA A 136 2.64 8.67 -2.39
N ALA A 137 2.93 8.37 -1.11
CA ALA A 137 4.27 8.00 -0.67
C ALA A 137 4.66 6.57 -1.09
N TRP A 138 3.70 5.65 -1.12
CA TRP A 138 3.91 4.27 -1.50
C TRP A 138 2.93 3.83 -2.60
N PRO A 139 3.15 4.26 -3.86
CA PRO A 139 2.30 3.85 -4.96
C PRO A 139 2.34 2.33 -5.13
N LEU A 140 1.17 1.73 -5.36
CA LEU A 140 1.09 0.32 -5.66
C LEU A 140 1.63 0.07 -7.07
N ARG A 141 2.60 -0.82 -7.17
CA ARG A 141 3.13 -1.36 -8.43
C ARG A 141 2.83 -2.85 -8.50
N VAL A 142 2.31 -3.28 -9.64
CA VAL A 142 2.08 -4.69 -9.95
C VAL A 142 2.84 -4.99 -11.25
N SER A 143 3.70 -5.98 -11.21
CA SER A 143 4.47 -6.42 -12.38
C SER A 143 4.45 -7.93 -12.51
N ALA A 144 4.59 -8.44 -13.74
CA ALA A 144 4.95 -9.83 -13.92
C ALA A 144 6.31 -10.08 -13.25
N ALA A 145 6.44 -11.23 -12.59
CA ALA A 145 7.64 -11.56 -11.84
C ALA A 145 8.80 -11.90 -12.78
N GLU A 146 9.92 -11.26 -12.55
CA GLU A 146 11.20 -11.55 -13.18
C GLU A 146 11.98 -12.61 -12.35
N PRO A 147 13.06 -13.20 -12.89
CA PRO A 147 13.85 -14.20 -12.17
C PRO A 147 14.28 -13.77 -10.76
N ASP A 148 14.66 -12.51 -10.58
CA ASP A 148 15.11 -11.95 -9.31
C ASP A 148 13.98 -11.74 -8.29
N ASP A 149 12.73 -11.84 -8.72
CA ASP A 149 11.56 -11.72 -7.84
C ASP A 149 11.19 -13.03 -7.13
N TRP A 150 11.67 -14.18 -7.62
CA TRP A 150 11.27 -15.48 -7.10
C TRP A 150 11.62 -15.69 -5.62
N PRO A 151 12.80 -15.31 -5.11
CA PRO A 151 13.10 -15.38 -3.68
C PRO A 151 12.11 -14.61 -2.82
N VAL A 152 11.63 -13.46 -3.33
CA VAL A 152 10.62 -12.64 -2.64
C VAL A 152 9.26 -13.34 -2.63
N ILE A 153 8.86 -13.92 -3.77
CA ILE A 153 7.60 -14.67 -3.88
C ILE A 153 7.64 -15.91 -2.98
N GLU A 154 8.78 -16.61 -2.88
CA GLU A 154 8.97 -17.74 -1.97
C GLU A 154 8.82 -17.33 -0.50
N ALA A 155 9.39 -16.19 -0.11
CA ALA A 155 9.21 -15.65 1.24
C ALA A 155 7.74 -15.29 1.52
N LEU A 156 7.05 -14.63 0.60
CA LEU A 156 5.63 -14.33 0.71
C LEU A 156 4.75 -15.59 0.69
N TRP A 157 5.17 -16.63 -0.01
CA TRP A 157 4.52 -17.94 -0.02
C TRP A 157 4.46 -18.56 1.37
N GLN A 158 5.50 -18.43 2.18
CA GLN A 158 5.50 -18.94 3.56
C GLN A 158 4.41 -18.26 4.39
N LEU A 159 4.27 -16.94 4.26
CA LEU A 159 3.21 -16.18 4.93
C LEU A 159 1.81 -16.56 4.43
N TYR A 160 1.67 -16.75 3.12
CA TYR A 160 0.43 -17.20 2.51
C TYR A 160 0.02 -18.59 3.01
N GLN A 161 0.93 -19.55 3.02
CA GLN A 161 0.65 -20.90 3.49
C GLN A 161 0.33 -20.93 4.99
N HIS A 162 0.99 -20.08 5.79
CA HIS A 162 0.68 -19.89 7.20
C HIS A 162 -0.77 -19.38 7.36
N ASP A 163 -1.17 -18.33 6.64
CA ASP A 163 -2.55 -17.82 6.69
C ASP A 163 -3.56 -18.87 6.20
N LEU A 164 -3.22 -19.61 5.15
CA LEU A 164 -4.10 -20.64 4.58
C LEU A 164 -4.23 -21.87 5.49
N SER A 165 -3.25 -22.16 6.34
CA SER A 165 -3.26 -23.30 7.25
C SER A 165 -4.40 -23.27 8.26
N GLU A 166 -4.93 -22.08 8.57
CA GLU A 166 -6.14 -21.90 9.38
C GLU A 166 -7.35 -22.63 8.78
N PHE A 167 -7.45 -22.66 7.45
CA PHE A 167 -8.60 -23.23 6.72
C PHE A 167 -8.29 -24.62 6.15
N ARG A 168 -7.04 -24.93 5.91
CA ARG A 168 -6.60 -26.17 5.25
C ARG A 168 -5.93 -27.17 6.18
N HIS A 169 -5.74 -26.81 7.45
CA HIS A 169 -5.11 -27.63 8.47
C HIS A 169 -3.75 -28.21 8.02
N SER A 170 -3.04 -27.46 7.16
CA SER A 170 -1.70 -27.81 6.70
C SER A 170 -0.66 -27.39 7.73
N ALA A 171 0.39 -28.21 7.90
CA ALA A 171 1.51 -27.92 8.77
C ALA A 171 2.80 -27.73 7.95
N PRO A 172 3.78 -26.96 8.44
CA PRO A 172 5.10 -26.89 7.85
C PRO A 172 5.84 -28.23 7.97
N GLY A 173 6.84 -28.42 7.14
CA GLY A 173 7.75 -29.54 7.21
C GLY A 173 8.67 -29.51 8.46
N PRO A 174 9.54 -30.54 8.63
CA PRO A 174 10.47 -30.60 9.77
C PRO A 174 11.46 -29.44 9.83
N ASP A 175 11.71 -28.77 8.71
CA ASP A 175 12.54 -27.57 8.58
C ASP A 175 11.81 -26.27 8.93
N GLY A 176 10.54 -26.35 9.31
CA GLY A 176 9.69 -25.20 9.63
C GLY A 176 9.14 -24.48 8.41
N THR A 177 9.33 -24.98 7.19
CA THR A 177 8.85 -24.34 5.97
C THR A 177 7.67 -25.08 5.34
N PHE A 178 6.81 -24.34 4.63
CA PHE A 178 5.78 -24.93 3.77
C PHE A 178 6.36 -25.25 2.39
N ALA A 179 6.06 -26.43 1.88
CA ALA A 179 6.60 -26.91 0.61
C ALA A 179 6.28 -25.95 -0.56
N PRO A 180 7.28 -25.52 -1.36
CA PRO A 180 7.10 -24.62 -2.49
C PRO A 180 6.65 -25.33 -3.77
N ALA A 181 6.26 -26.61 -3.71
CA ALA A 181 6.03 -27.49 -4.87
C ALA A 181 5.08 -26.92 -5.94
N ARG A 182 4.19 -25.98 -5.58
CA ARG A 182 3.33 -25.30 -6.56
C ARG A 182 4.03 -24.13 -7.25
N LEU A 183 4.98 -23.45 -6.59
CA LEU A 183 5.68 -22.28 -7.12
C LEU A 183 6.57 -22.63 -8.31
N THR A 184 7.36 -23.71 -8.21
CA THR A 184 8.27 -24.13 -9.27
C THR A 184 7.56 -24.31 -10.61
N SER A 185 6.31 -24.76 -10.57
CA SER A 185 5.52 -24.95 -11.80
C SER A 185 5.12 -23.62 -12.49
N TYR A 186 5.27 -22.47 -11.83
CA TYR A 186 4.99 -21.16 -12.42
C TYR A 186 6.24 -20.48 -13.00
N ALA A 187 7.42 -20.86 -12.53
CA ALA A 187 8.68 -20.38 -13.08
C ALA A 187 9.01 -20.99 -14.45
N ASP A 188 8.63 -22.24 -14.67
CA ASP A 188 9.14 -23.06 -15.79
C ASP A 188 8.15 -23.24 -16.96
N ARG A 189 6.93 -22.67 -16.89
CA ARG A 189 5.88 -22.97 -17.88
C ARG A 189 5.31 -21.72 -18.53
N ALA A 190 5.35 -21.67 -19.87
CA ALA A 190 4.87 -20.57 -20.67
C ALA A 190 3.34 -20.29 -20.56
N ASP A 191 2.55 -21.28 -20.09
CA ASP A 191 1.10 -21.09 -19.86
C ASP A 191 0.76 -20.54 -18.47
N ARG A 192 1.77 -20.09 -17.72
CA ARG A 192 1.65 -19.57 -16.35
C ARG A 192 2.51 -18.33 -16.15
N THR A 193 2.13 -17.52 -15.18
CA THR A 193 2.92 -16.38 -14.72
C THR A 193 2.63 -16.08 -13.26
N ALA A 194 3.58 -15.41 -12.62
CA ALA A 194 3.39 -14.82 -11.30
C ALA A 194 3.38 -13.30 -11.45
N TYR A 195 2.59 -12.64 -10.62
CA TYR A 195 2.59 -11.19 -10.45
C TYR A 195 3.04 -10.88 -9.04
N LEU A 196 3.89 -9.87 -8.90
CA LEU A 196 4.33 -9.35 -7.62
C LEU A 196 3.80 -7.93 -7.43
N ALA A 197 3.19 -7.69 -6.28
CA ALA A 197 2.71 -6.38 -5.86
C ALA A 197 3.66 -5.75 -4.84
N ARG A 198 4.02 -4.48 -5.03
CA ARG A 198 4.83 -3.67 -4.13
C ARG A 198 4.13 -2.36 -3.80
N LEU A 199 4.21 -1.92 -2.55
CA LEU A 199 3.91 -0.56 -2.12
C LEU A 199 5.23 0.20 -1.99
N GLY A 200 5.52 1.11 -2.92
CA GLY A 200 6.88 1.57 -3.10
C GLY A 200 7.80 0.39 -3.46
N ASP A 201 8.84 0.17 -2.65
CA ASP A 201 9.75 -0.98 -2.82
C ASP A 201 9.41 -2.18 -1.93
N VAL A 202 8.39 -2.05 -1.06
CA VAL A 202 8.02 -3.08 -0.10
C VAL A 202 7.09 -4.11 -0.75
N PRO A 203 7.50 -5.39 -0.87
CA PRO A 203 6.63 -6.44 -1.37
C PRO A 203 5.42 -6.62 -0.46
N CYS A 204 4.23 -6.63 -1.05
CA CYS A 204 3.00 -6.68 -0.27
C CYS A 204 1.98 -7.72 -0.73
N GLY A 205 2.24 -8.43 -1.83
CA GLY A 205 1.34 -9.47 -2.30
C GLY A 205 1.81 -10.13 -3.59
N PHE A 206 1.16 -11.22 -3.96
CA PHE A 206 1.38 -11.89 -5.24
C PHE A 206 0.09 -12.51 -5.77
N ALA A 207 0.07 -12.75 -7.08
CA ALA A 207 -0.94 -13.57 -7.76
C ALA A 207 -0.25 -14.57 -8.68
N LEU A 208 -0.65 -15.84 -8.60
CA LEU A 208 -0.19 -16.91 -9.49
C LEU A 208 -1.28 -17.22 -10.50
N VAL A 209 -0.98 -17.04 -11.77
CA VAL A 209 -1.94 -17.17 -12.89
C VAL A 209 -1.55 -18.35 -13.78
N ARG A 210 -2.54 -19.11 -14.22
CA ARG A 210 -2.36 -20.23 -15.17
C ARG A 210 -3.47 -20.25 -16.22
N GLY A 211 -3.29 -21.08 -17.27
CA GLY A 211 -4.23 -21.19 -18.38
C GLY A 211 -4.08 -20.05 -19.38
N LEU A 212 -2.87 -19.52 -19.53
CA LEU A 212 -2.56 -18.41 -20.43
C LEU A 212 -2.42 -18.84 -21.89
N ALA A 213 -2.40 -20.14 -22.17
CA ALA A 213 -2.40 -20.65 -23.54
C ALA A 213 -3.72 -20.26 -24.26
N GLU A 214 -3.63 -20.06 -25.55
CA GLU A 214 -4.76 -19.67 -26.39
C GLU A 214 -5.97 -20.64 -26.24
N GLY A 215 -7.18 -20.07 -26.21
CA GLY A 215 -8.42 -20.83 -26.05
C GLY A 215 -8.67 -21.43 -24.66
N ARG A 216 -7.74 -21.30 -23.71
CA ARG A 216 -7.90 -21.80 -22.34
C ARG A 216 -8.66 -20.82 -21.44
N THR A 217 -9.29 -21.36 -20.42
CA THR A 217 -9.81 -20.56 -19.29
C THR A 217 -8.65 -20.20 -18.37
N ARG A 218 -8.54 -18.93 -18.06
CA ARG A 218 -7.52 -18.39 -17.17
C ARG A 218 -7.91 -18.63 -15.72
N ARG A 219 -6.94 -18.78 -14.85
CA ARG A 219 -7.18 -19.04 -13.43
C ARG A 219 -6.23 -18.27 -12.55
N ILE A 220 -6.77 -17.57 -11.56
CA ILE A 220 -6.00 -17.18 -10.39
C ILE A 220 -5.87 -18.42 -9.52
N GLY A 221 -4.69 -19.08 -9.54
CA GLY A 221 -4.45 -20.29 -8.78
C GLY A 221 -4.18 -20.01 -7.30
N GLU A 222 -3.38 -18.99 -7.03
CA GLU A 222 -3.04 -18.55 -5.68
C GLU A 222 -3.01 -17.03 -5.64
N PHE A 223 -3.42 -16.45 -4.51
CA PHE A 223 -3.53 -15.00 -4.36
C PHE A 223 -3.30 -14.60 -2.91
N PHE A 224 -2.39 -13.67 -2.70
CA PHE A 224 -2.03 -13.25 -1.35
C PHE A 224 -1.75 -11.75 -1.27
N VAL A 225 -2.19 -11.15 -0.17
CA VAL A 225 -1.80 -9.79 0.25
C VAL A 225 -1.44 -9.84 1.72
N THR A 226 -0.27 -9.29 2.08
CA THR A 226 0.22 -9.22 3.45
C THR A 226 -0.79 -8.52 4.37
N ARG A 227 -0.86 -8.91 5.64
CA ARG A 227 -1.84 -8.36 6.58
C ARG A 227 -1.73 -6.84 6.73
N SER A 228 -0.51 -6.30 6.72
CA SER A 228 -0.23 -4.85 6.78
C SER A 228 -0.73 -4.04 5.58
N ALA A 229 -0.91 -4.70 4.42
CA ALA A 229 -1.40 -4.05 3.20
C ALA A 229 -2.92 -4.27 2.96
N ARG A 230 -3.59 -5.07 3.79
CA ARG A 230 -5.04 -5.31 3.69
C ARG A 230 -5.82 -4.06 4.11
N GLY A 231 -7.02 -3.88 3.53
CA GLY A 231 -7.87 -2.71 3.80
C GLY A 231 -7.47 -1.44 3.03
N ARG A 232 -6.37 -1.48 2.26
CA ARG A 232 -5.82 -0.35 1.49
C ARG A 232 -6.08 -0.44 -0.02
N GLY A 233 -7.04 -1.23 -0.46
CA GLY A 233 -7.35 -1.40 -1.89
C GLY A 233 -6.40 -2.33 -2.66
N VAL A 234 -5.25 -2.72 -2.09
CA VAL A 234 -4.18 -3.50 -2.75
C VAL A 234 -4.70 -4.78 -3.41
N ALA A 235 -5.57 -5.53 -2.72
CA ALA A 235 -6.10 -6.78 -3.28
C ALA A 235 -6.97 -6.52 -4.53
N GLY A 236 -7.80 -5.48 -4.50
CA GLY A 236 -8.64 -5.10 -5.64
C GLY A 236 -7.82 -4.70 -6.85
N GLU A 237 -6.84 -3.85 -6.64
CA GLU A 237 -5.97 -3.35 -7.71
C GLU A 237 -5.08 -4.46 -8.29
N LEU A 238 -4.45 -5.30 -7.43
CA LEU A 238 -3.67 -6.46 -7.88
C LEU A 238 -4.54 -7.41 -8.72
N ALA A 239 -5.74 -7.76 -8.25
CA ALA A 239 -6.63 -8.63 -8.99
C ALA A 239 -7.07 -8.00 -10.32
N LEU A 240 -7.41 -6.71 -10.32
CA LEU A 240 -7.84 -5.96 -11.50
C LEU A 240 -6.74 -5.95 -12.57
N GLN A 241 -5.52 -5.53 -12.21
CA GLN A 241 -4.40 -5.49 -13.15
C GLN A 241 -4.10 -6.87 -13.73
N VAL A 242 -4.15 -7.92 -12.90
CA VAL A 242 -3.93 -9.31 -13.35
C VAL A 242 -4.99 -9.74 -14.36
N VAL A 243 -6.29 -9.53 -14.08
CA VAL A 243 -7.33 -10.03 -14.99
C VAL A 243 -7.45 -9.20 -16.27
N THR A 244 -7.18 -7.89 -16.20
CA THR A 244 -7.19 -7.01 -17.37
C THR A 244 -5.98 -7.22 -18.29
N ALA A 245 -4.83 -7.62 -17.75
CA ALA A 245 -3.67 -8.02 -18.55
C ALA A 245 -3.95 -9.29 -19.40
N HIS A 246 -4.96 -10.08 -19.04
CA HIS A 246 -5.32 -11.33 -19.72
C HIS A 246 -6.83 -11.42 -19.97
N PRO A 247 -7.41 -10.61 -20.89
CA PRO A 247 -8.84 -10.63 -21.15
C PRO A 247 -9.34 -12.01 -21.60
N GLY A 248 -10.59 -12.35 -21.29
CA GLY A 248 -11.26 -13.60 -21.66
C GLY A 248 -11.91 -14.32 -20.48
N ARG A 249 -12.09 -15.64 -20.59
CA ARG A 249 -12.73 -16.44 -19.56
C ARG A 249 -11.81 -16.70 -18.38
N TRP A 250 -12.35 -16.51 -17.17
CA TRP A 250 -11.66 -16.71 -15.91
C TRP A 250 -12.41 -17.68 -15.00
N ASP A 251 -11.67 -18.45 -14.22
CA ASP A 251 -12.15 -19.13 -13.03
C ASP A 251 -11.29 -18.72 -11.80
N ILE A 252 -11.94 -18.51 -10.66
CA ILE A 252 -11.31 -18.08 -9.41
C ILE A 252 -11.80 -18.98 -8.28
N PRO A 253 -10.99 -19.97 -7.84
CA PRO A 253 -11.33 -20.82 -6.71
C PRO A 253 -11.00 -20.12 -5.39
N PHE A 254 -11.86 -20.31 -4.38
CA PHE A 254 -11.59 -19.88 -3.00
C PHE A 254 -12.32 -20.77 -1.99
N GLN A 255 -11.88 -20.67 -0.73
CA GLN A 255 -12.49 -21.34 0.39
C GLN A 255 -13.63 -20.50 0.97
N ASN A 256 -14.83 -21.09 1.11
CA ASN A 256 -15.96 -20.37 1.68
C ASN A 256 -15.80 -20.10 3.19
N GLU A 257 -15.01 -20.93 3.88
CA GLU A 257 -14.64 -20.80 5.29
C GLU A 257 -13.78 -19.54 5.53
N ASN A 258 -13.00 -19.11 4.52
CA ASN A 258 -12.34 -17.84 4.51
C ASN A 258 -13.34 -16.72 4.12
N ALA A 259 -14.21 -16.36 5.06
CA ALA A 259 -15.31 -15.42 4.80
C ALA A 259 -14.85 -14.08 4.21
N ARG A 260 -13.64 -13.62 4.59
CA ARG A 260 -13.04 -12.39 4.04
C ARG A 260 -12.67 -12.53 2.58
N ALA A 261 -12.01 -13.61 2.19
CA ALA A 261 -11.68 -13.89 0.80
C ALA A 261 -12.93 -14.15 -0.03
N ALA A 262 -13.89 -14.90 0.49
CA ALA A 262 -15.16 -15.19 -0.18
C ALA A 262 -15.94 -13.89 -0.50
N ALA A 263 -16.09 -12.99 0.47
CA ALA A 263 -16.74 -11.70 0.27
C ALA A 263 -15.99 -10.82 -0.74
N PHE A 264 -14.65 -10.83 -0.69
CA PHE A 264 -13.81 -10.09 -1.63
C PHE A 264 -14.01 -10.59 -3.07
N TRP A 265 -13.88 -11.89 -3.33
CA TRP A 265 -13.96 -12.44 -4.68
C TRP A 265 -15.35 -12.30 -5.31
N ARG A 266 -16.42 -12.47 -4.53
CA ARG A 266 -17.79 -12.25 -5.02
C ARG A 266 -18.03 -10.80 -5.43
N ARG A 267 -17.59 -9.85 -4.61
CA ARG A 267 -17.68 -8.43 -4.94
C ARG A 267 -16.81 -8.07 -6.14
N PHE A 268 -15.59 -8.55 -6.20
CA PHE A 268 -14.67 -8.32 -7.32
C PHE A 268 -15.26 -8.86 -8.64
N ALA A 269 -15.75 -10.10 -8.66
CA ALA A 269 -16.35 -10.68 -9.85
C ALA A 269 -17.59 -9.91 -10.30
N ALA A 270 -18.45 -9.49 -9.37
CA ALA A 270 -19.65 -8.71 -9.70
C ALA A 270 -19.32 -7.33 -10.32
N GLN A 271 -18.19 -6.75 -9.97
CA GLN A 271 -17.75 -5.43 -10.47
C GLN A 271 -16.94 -5.51 -11.78
N THR A 272 -16.24 -6.62 -12.04
CA THR A 272 -15.20 -6.70 -13.07
C THR A 272 -15.51 -7.68 -14.18
N MET A 273 -16.38 -8.66 -13.93
CA MET A 273 -16.67 -9.76 -14.87
C MET A 273 -18.10 -9.72 -15.38
N THR A 274 -18.32 -10.25 -16.58
CA THR A 274 -19.65 -10.50 -17.16
C THR A 274 -19.96 -11.99 -17.14
N GLY A 275 -21.27 -12.35 -17.12
CA GLY A 275 -21.71 -13.74 -17.10
C GLY A 275 -21.27 -14.52 -15.86
N VAL A 276 -21.22 -13.85 -14.71
CA VAL A 276 -20.73 -14.42 -13.45
C VAL A 276 -21.63 -15.59 -13.01
N SER A 277 -21.01 -16.72 -12.69
CA SER A 277 -21.67 -17.89 -12.08
C SER A 277 -20.75 -18.50 -11.00
N GLU A 278 -21.34 -19.21 -10.05
CA GLU A 278 -20.66 -19.83 -8.93
C GLU A 278 -20.98 -21.33 -8.87
N ARG A 279 -19.99 -22.15 -8.58
CA ARG A 279 -20.15 -23.60 -8.36
C ARG A 279 -19.30 -24.05 -7.18
N THR A 280 -19.79 -25.03 -6.45
CA THR A 280 -19.05 -25.71 -5.39
C THR A 280 -18.45 -27.00 -5.96
N ILE A 281 -17.16 -27.22 -5.76
CA ILE A 281 -16.43 -28.36 -6.33
C ILE A 281 -15.58 -29.00 -5.24
N PRO A 282 -15.68 -30.34 -5.04
CA PRO A 282 -14.81 -31.07 -4.12
C PRO A 282 -13.33 -30.84 -4.40
N VAL A 283 -12.52 -30.76 -3.33
CA VAL A 283 -11.07 -30.66 -3.46
C VAL A 283 -10.50 -32.04 -3.76
N PRO A 284 -9.95 -32.29 -4.97
CA PRO A 284 -9.50 -33.63 -5.36
C PRO A 284 -8.43 -34.19 -4.41
N GLY A 285 -8.65 -35.43 -3.94
CA GLY A 285 -7.73 -36.13 -3.04
C GLY A 285 -7.69 -35.55 -1.61
N LYS A 286 -8.67 -34.73 -1.24
CA LYS A 286 -8.79 -34.11 0.09
C LYS A 286 -10.26 -34.09 0.55
N GLU A 287 -10.93 -35.25 0.54
CA GLU A 287 -12.36 -35.40 0.86
C GLU A 287 -12.70 -35.01 2.30
N HIS A 288 -11.69 -34.85 3.16
CA HIS A 288 -11.84 -34.38 4.53
C HIS A 288 -11.91 -32.85 4.65
N LEU A 289 -11.64 -32.12 3.54
CA LEU A 289 -11.75 -30.66 3.51
C LEU A 289 -13.11 -30.25 2.94
N PRO A 290 -13.63 -29.08 3.34
CA PRO A 290 -14.77 -28.48 2.67
C PRO A 290 -14.50 -28.24 1.19
N ASP A 291 -15.55 -28.27 0.39
CA ASP A 291 -15.49 -28.02 -1.05
C ASP A 291 -15.02 -26.58 -1.35
N ASP A 292 -14.24 -26.41 -2.42
CA ASP A 292 -13.90 -25.08 -2.93
C ASP A 292 -15.08 -24.47 -3.68
N VAL A 293 -15.27 -23.18 -3.51
CA VAL A 293 -16.17 -22.37 -4.33
C VAL A 293 -15.40 -21.84 -5.53
N TRP A 294 -16.00 -21.95 -6.70
CA TRP A 294 -15.43 -21.51 -7.97
C TRP A 294 -16.31 -20.48 -8.62
N LEU A 295 -15.78 -19.26 -8.80
CA LEU A 295 -16.39 -18.22 -9.62
C LEU A 295 -15.93 -18.33 -11.06
N TYR A 296 -16.87 -18.22 -11.97
CA TYR A 296 -16.66 -18.17 -13.42
C TYR A 296 -17.16 -16.84 -13.96
N GLY A 297 -16.46 -16.29 -14.93
CA GLY A 297 -16.89 -15.06 -15.60
C GLY A 297 -15.97 -14.71 -16.76
N THR A 298 -16.28 -13.62 -17.46
CA THR A 298 -15.51 -13.13 -18.59
C THR A 298 -15.06 -11.69 -18.32
N VAL A 299 -13.79 -11.40 -18.52
CA VAL A 299 -13.23 -10.06 -18.47
C VAL A 299 -13.04 -9.54 -19.90
N SER A 300 -13.63 -8.39 -20.21
CA SER A 300 -13.48 -7.75 -21.53
C SER A 300 -12.08 -7.17 -21.69
N ALA A 301 -11.60 -7.08 -22.94
CA ALA A 301 -10.45 -6.24 -23.26
C ALA A 301 -10.79 -4.78 -22.94
N ALA A 302 -9.82 -4.03 -22.45
CA ALA A 302 -9.99 -2.58 -22.32
C ALA A 302 -10.22 -1.98 -23.71
N GLU A 303 -11.28 -1.20 -23.85
CA GLU A 303 -11.45 -0.37 -25.05
C GLU A 303 -10.39 0.73 -24.99
N HIS A 304 -9.51 0.76 -26.00
CA HIS A 304 -8.47 1.78 -26.17
C HIS A 304 -9.04 3.04 -26.84
#